data_9f5a12ed58057b71252e21aee8ef350d
#
_entry.id   9f5a12ed58057b71252e21aee8ef350d
#
_cell.length_a   1.000
_cell.length_b   1.000
_cell.length_c   1.000
_cell.angle_alpha   90.00
_cell.angle_beta   90.00
_cell.angle_gamma   90.00
#
_symmetry.space_group_name_H-M   'P 1'
#
loop_
_entity.id
_entity.type
_entity.pdbx_description
1 polymer ?
#
loop_
_entity_poly.entity_id
_entity_poly.type
_entity_poly.pdbx_seq_one_letter_code
_entity_poly.pdbx_strand_id
1 'polypeptide(L)'
;MKFEALISLVLVFLSEHAGVYSAKFTFTNKCPNTVWPGTLTGGGGPQSLSTGFELASGASTSLTVQAPWSGRFWGRSHCSTDSSGKFKCSTGDCGSGQIPCNGAGASPPASLVELTLATNGGQDFYDVSLVDGFNLPIKLAPRGGSGDCKSTSCAANINTVCPAELSDKVSDGSVIGCKSACLALNQPQYCCTGAYGTPDTCPPTDFSKVFKKQCPQAYSYAYDDKSSTFTCFGGPNYEITFCP
;
A
#
# COMPACT_ATOMS: atom_id res chain seq x y z
N MET A 1 -9.85 -72.37 -29.18
CA MET A 1 -9.46 -71.56 -28.01
C MET A 1 -9.08 -70.19 -28.53
N LYS A 2 -9.91 -69.13 -28.30
CA LYS A 2 -9.63 -67.77 -28.68
C LYS A 2 -9.16 -67.07 -27.41
N PHE A 3 -7.93 -66.55 -27.40
CA PHE A 3 -7.40 -65.68 -26.33
C PHE A 3 -7.85 -64.25 -26.61
N GLU A 4 -8.74 -63.73 -25.79
CA GLU A 4 -9.05 -62.31 -25.76
C GLU A 4 -8.07 -61.61 -24.83
N ALA A 5 -7.28 -60.69 -25.40
CA ALA A 5 -6.38 -59.84 -24.64
C ALA A 5 -7.15 -58.62 -24.10
N LEU A 6 -7.37 -58.57 -22.79
CA LEU A 6 -7.88 -57.39 -22.10
C LEU A 6 -6.79 -56.32 -22.04
N ILE A 7 -6.93 -55.25 -22.82
CA ILE A 7 -6.09 -54.05 -22.70
C ILE A 7 -6.71 -53.21 -21.60
N SER A 8 -6.05 -53.18 -20.43
CA SER A 8 -6.40 -52.32 -19.30
C SER A 8 -5.88 -50.91 -19.55
N LEU A 9 -6.74 -49.99 -19.91
CA LEU A 9 -6.41 -48.56 -20.11
C LEU A 9 -6.29 -47.89 -18.74
N VAL A 10 -5.07 -47.69 -18.25
CA VAL A 10 -4.82 -46.93 -17.03
C VAL A 10 -4.91 -45.43 -17.38
N LEU A 11 -6.03 -44.81 -17.06
CA LEU A 11 -6.21 -43.36 -17.09
C LEU A 11 -5.46 -42.75 -15.91
N VAL A 12 -4.25 -42.22 -16.18
CA VAL A 12 -3.52 -41.38 -15.23
C VAL A 12 -4.20 -40.01 -15.22
N PHE A 13 -5.02 -39.76 -14.21
CA PHE A 13 -5.50 -38.42 -13.92
C PHE A 13 -4.29 -37.61 -13.37
N LEU A 14 -3.65 -36.80 -14.21
CA LEU A 14 -2.80 -35.74 -13.78
C LEU A 14 -3.68 -34.68 -13.13
N SER A 15 -3.85 -34.75 -11.82
CA SER A 15 -4.40 -33.63 -11.06
C SER A 15 -3.41 -32.48 -11.16
N GLU A 16 -3.69 -31.53 -12.04
CA GLU A 16 -3.02 -30.23 -11.99
C GLU A 16 -3.37 -29.60 -10.64
N HIS A 17 -2.48 -29.71 -9.69
CA HIS A 17 -2.53 -28.93 -8.48
C HIS A 17 -2.22 -27.49 -8.92
N ALA A 18 -3.26 -26.69 -9.15
CA ALA A 18 -3.14 -25.26 -9.25
C ALA A 18 -2.52 -24.79 -7.91
N GLY A 19 -1.21 -24.63 -7.90
CA GLY A 19 -0.48 -24.16 -6.74
C GLY A 19 -1.06 -22.80 -6.32
N VAL A 20 -1.56 -22.71 -5.09
CA VAL A 20 -2.01 -21.44 -4.53
C VAL A 20 -0.77 -20.53 -4.44
N TYR A 21 -0.74 -19.54 -5.31
CA TYR A 21 0.35 -18.60 -5.36
C TYR A 21 0.26 -17.64 -4.16
N SER A 22 1.36 -17.37 -3.50
CA SER A 22 1.41 -16.44 -2.37
C SER A 22 2.67 -15.58 -2.42
N ALA A 23 2.57 -14.33 -2.05
CA ALA A 23 3.68 -13.41 -1.90
C ALA A 23 3.99 -13.17 -0.41
N LYS A 24 5.26 -13.20 -0.05
CA LYS A 24 5.73 -12.80 1.28
C LYS A 24 6.01 -11.30 1.27
N PHE A 25 5.38 -10.56 2.17
CA PHE A 25 5.64 -9.15 2.44
C PHE A 25 6.49 -9.03 3.69
N THR A 26 7.68 -8.46 3.57
CA THR A 26 8.56 -8.17 4.70
C THR A 26 8.50 -6.69 5.02
N PHE A 27 8.10 -6.35 6.22
CA PHE A 27 8.01 -4.98 6.73
C PHE A 27 9.24 -4.68 7.58
N THR A 28 9.89 -3.56 7.33
CA THR A 28 11.05 -3.09 8.11
C THR A 28 10.82 -1.66 8.55
N ASN A 29 10.95 -1.40 9.84
CA ASN A 29 10.87 -0.05 10.40
C ASN A 29 12.28 0.52 10.61
N LYS A 30 12.67 1.50 9.79
CA LYS A 30 13.90 2.29 9.98
C LYS A 30 13.64 3.67 10.56
N CYS A 31 12.38 4.01 10.89
CA CYS A 31 12.07 5.23 11.60
C CYS A 31 12.64 5.20 13.03
N PRO A 32 12.91 6.37 13.64
CA PRO A 32 13.43 6.42 15.02
C PRO A 32 12.40 5.95 16.06
N ASN A 33 11.12 5.95 15.70
CA ASN A 33 10.01 5.57 16.59
C ASN A 33 9.29 4.33 16.09
N THR A 34 8.47 3.72 16.94
CA THR A 34 7.55 2.64 16.56
C THR A 34 6.59 3.12 15.48
N VAL A 35 6.35 2.25 14.51
CA VAL A 35 5.30 2.37 13.47
C VAL A 35 4.31 1.25 13.67
N TRP A 36 3.04 1.50 13.44
CA TRP A 36 1.99 0.47 13.48
C TRP A 36 1.45 0.25 12.07
N PRO A 37 2.01 -0.69 11.29
CA PRO A 37 1.49 -0.99 9.96
C PRO A 37 0.01 -1.34 10.00
N GLY A 38 -0.74 -0.84 9.02
CA GLY A 38 -2.14 -1.19 8.77
C GLY A 38 -2.28 -1.86 7.41
N THR A 39 -3.30 -2.70 7.26
CA THR A 39 -3.62 -3.41 6.02
C THR A 39 -5.10 -3.32 5.75
N LEU A 40 -5.45 -2.97 4.51
CA LEU A 40 -6.81 -3.07 3.99
C LEU A 40 -6.82 -3.93 2.73
N THR A 41 -7.58 -5.04 2.77
CA THR A 41 -7.88 -5.85 1.60
C THR A 41 -8.98 -5.17 0.78
N GLY A 42 -8.76 -5.00 -0.52
CA GLY A 42 -9.77 -4.55 -1.48
C GLY A 42 -10.89 -5.60 -1.68
N GLY A 43 -11.97 -5.22 -2.34
CA GLY A 43 -13.15 -6.08 -2.50
C GLY A 43 -12.83 -7.46 -3.11
N GLY A 44 -13.26 -8.52 -2.43
CA GLY A 44 -13.21 -9.91 -2.91
C GLY A 44 -11.98 -10.73 -2.54
N GLY A 45 -10.99 -10.15 -1.85
CA GLY A 45 -9.83 -10.91 -1.38
C GLY A 45 -10.04 -11.63 -0.03
N PRO A 46 -9.23 -12.66 0.29
CA PRO A 46 -9.32 -13.36 1.55
C PRO A 46 -8.98 -12.42 2.73
N GLN A 47 -9.86 -12.39 3.73
CA GLN A 47 -9.76 -11.55 4.93
C GLN A 47 -8.80 -12.10 6.02
N SER A 48 -8.02 -13.14 5.72
CA SER A 48 -7.20 -13.85 6.71
C SER A 48 -5.89 -13.17 7.10
N LEU A 49 -5.67 -11.95 6.63
CA LEU A 49 -4.45 -11.20 6.93
C LEU A 49 -4.53 -10.49 8.29
N SER A 50 -3.38 -10.38 8.96
CA SER A 50 -3.24 -9.42 10.04
C SER A 50 -3.50 -8.01 9.50
N THR A 51 -4.53 -7.34 10.04
CA THR A 51 -4.95 -6.00 9.58
C THR A 51 -4.22 -4.87 10.28
N GLY A 52 -3.32 -5.19 11.22
CA GLY A 52 -2.46 -4.23 11.89
C GLY A 52 -1.65 -4.88 13.01
N PHE A 53 -0.43 -4.38 13.20
CA PHE A 53 0.51 -4.85 14.21
C PHE A 53 1.45 -3.71 14.63
N GLU A 54 2.18 -3.93 15.71
CA GLU A 54 3.23 -3.02 16.18
C GLU A 54 4.57 -3.42 15.58
N LEU A 55 5.37 -2.44 15.16
CA LEU A 55 6.71 -2.64 14.62
C LEU A 55 7.67 -1.62 15.24
N ALA A 56 8.42 -2.05 16.23
CA ALA A 56 9.40 -1.21 16.92
C ALA A 56 10.49 -0.69 15.95
N SER A 57 11.15 0.42 16.32
CA SER A 57 12.29 0.93 15.57
C SER A 57 13.37 -0.14 15.37
N GLY A 58 13.87 -0.29 14.14
CA GLY A 58 14.85 -1.30 13.75
C GLY A 58 14.29 -2.71 13.57
N ALA A 59 13.03 -2.97 13.90
CA ALA A 59 12.42 -4.29 13.78
C ALA A 59 11.97 -4.62 12.34
N SER A 60 11.84 -5.91 12.07
CA SER A 60 11.25 -6.45 10.84
C SER A 60 10.32 -7.61 11.17
N THR A 61 9.24 -7.72 10.39
CA THR A 61 8.31 -8.86 10.42
C THR A 61 7.80 -9.18 9.04
N SER A 62 7.06 -10.26 8.87
CA SER A 62 6.50 -10.60 7.55
C SER A 62 5.09 -11.17 7.62
N LEU A 63 4.32 -10.91 6.57
CA LEU A 63 3.01 -11.48 6.30
C LEU A 63 3.07 -12.24 4.98
N THR A 64 2.29 -13.33 4.87
CA THR A 64 2.07 -14.04 3.61
C THR A 64 0.67 -13.72 3.10
N VAL A 65 0.60 -13.31 1.84
CA VAL A 65 -0.65 -12.92 1.17
C VAL A 65 -0.89 -13.88 0.02
N GLN A 66 -2.05 -14.53 0.00
CA GLN A 66 -2.46 -15.41 -1.09
C GLN A 66 -2.98 -14.59 -2.27
N ALA A 67 -2.55 -14.94 -3.47
CA ALA A 67 -3.10 -14.39 -4.71
C ALA A 67 -4.34 -15.18 -5.16
N PRO A 68 -5.33 -14.53 -5.83
CA PRO A 68 -5.33 -13.12 -6.17
C PRO A 68 -5.61 -12.25 -4.95
N TRP A 69 -4.97 -11.09 -4.87
CA TRP A 69 -5.21 -10.11 -3.81
C TRP A 69 -5.03 -8.70 -4.33
N SER A 70 -5.88 -7.80 -3.89
CA SER A 70 -5.72 -6.37 -4.10
C SER A 70 -5.93 -5.66 -2.77
N GLY A 71 -5.10 -4.67 -2.51
CA GLY A 71 -5.22 -3.93 -1.26
C GLY A 71 -4.08 -2.95 -1.05
N ARG A 72 -4.00 -2.46 0.18
CA ARG A 72 -3.03 -1.44 0.55
C ARG A 72 -2.46 -1.66 1.94
N PHE A 73 -1.23 -1.18 2.11
CA PHE A 73 -0.51 -1.12 3.38
C PHE A 73 -0.12 0.33 3.65
N TRP A 74 -0.07 0.71 4.92
CA TRP A 74 0.39 2.03 5.37
C TRP A 74 1.03 1.95 6.74
N GLY A 75 1.73 3.01 7.15
CA GLY A 75 2.25 3.15 8.50
C GLY A 75 1.38 4.13 9.29
N ARG A 76 1.04 3.76 10.51
CA ARG A 76 0.41 4.64 11.51
C ARG A 76 1.49 5.16 12.45
N SER A 77 1.39 6.40 12.88
CA SER A 77 2.36 7.00 13.79
C SER A 77 1.72 7.86 14.86
N HIS A 78 2.51 8.20 15.90
CA HIS A 78 2.05 8.92 17.07
C HIS A 78 0.83 8.24 17.69
N CYS A 79 0.96 6.92 17.91
CA CYS A 79 -0.10 6.10 18.47
C CYS A 79 0.04 5.97 19.97
N SER A 80 -1.09 5.87 20.67
CA SER A 80 -1.17 5.62 22.09
C SER A 80 -2.46 4.89 22.44
N THR A 81 -2.46 4.24 23.61
CA THR A 81 -3.67 3.67 24.21
C THR A 81 -4.07 4.57 25.35
N ASP A 82 -5.33 5.03 25.36
CA ASP A 82 -5.85 5.88 26.41
C ASP A 82 -6.18 5.09 27.70
N SER A 83 -6.62 5.79 28.75
CA SER A 83 -6.98 5.19 30.03
C SER A 83 -8.18 4.23 29.96
N SER A 84 -8.97 4.30 28.90
CA SER A 84 -10.08 3.37 28.64
C SER A 84 -9.66 2.12 27.86
N GLY A 85 -8.39 2.01 27.49
CA GLY A 85 -7.86 0.92 26.67
C GLY A 85 -8.05 1.13 25.16
N LYS A 86 -8.54 2.28 24.71
CA LYS A 86 -8.75 2.58 23.29
C LYS A 86 -7.46 3.01 22.63
N PHE A 87 -7.04 2.27 21.61
CA PHE A 87 -5.88 2.59 20.79
C PHE A 87 -6.24 3.63 19.72
N LYS A 88 -5.38 4.64 19.53
CA LYS A 88 -5.53 5.69 18.54
C LYS A 88 -4.17 6.18 18.03
N CYS A 89 -4.11 6.59 16.77
CA CYS A 89 -2.93 7.20 16.15
C CYS A 89 -3.27 8.62 15.66
N SER A 90 -2.28 9.52 15.69
CA SER A 90 -2.45 10.87 15.17
C SER A 90 -2.44 10.90 13.64
N THR A 91 -1.74 9.96 12.97
CA THR A 91 -1.74 9.85 11.50
C THR A 91 -2.00 8.41 11.05
N GLY A 92 -2.74 8.28 9.95
CA GLY A 92 -3.07 6.99 9.35
C GLY A 92 -3.94 6.08 10.22
N ASP A 93 -4.60 6.61 11.26
CA ASP A 93 -5.46 5.83 12.15
C ASP A 93 -6.58 5.15 11.37
N CYS A 94 -6.96 3.95 11.77
CA CYS A 94 -8.05 3.21 11.11
C CYS A 94 -9.38 3.24 11.89
N GLY A 95 -9.43 3.95 13.02
CA GLY A 95 -10.65 4.16 13.79
C GLY A 95 -11.19 2.91 14.51
N SER A 96 -10.48 1.80 14.50
CA SER A 96 -10.92 0.54 15.12
C SER A 96 -10.92 0.59 16.65
N GLY A 97 -10.19 1.53 17.25
CA GLY A 97 -9.91 1.56 18.69
C GLY A 97 -8.95 0.48 19.18
N GLN A 98 -8.35 -0.28 18.26
CA GLN A 98 -7.44 -1.40 18.48
C GLN A 98 -6.25 -1.34 17.55
N ILE A 99 -5.20 -2.13 17.81
CA ILE A 99 -4.05 -2.25 16.89
C ILE A 99 -4.48 -2.85 15.55
N PRO A 100 -5.25 -3.96 15.46
CA PRO A 100 -5.84 -4.42 14.21
C PRO A 100 -6.87 -3.43 13.66
N CYS A 101 -6.81 -3.15 12.36
CA CYS A 101 -7.75 -2.24 11.68
C CYS A 101 -9.11 -2.88 11.35
N ASN A 102 -9.22 -4.21 11.41
CA ASN A 102 -10.47 -4.96 11.25
C ASN A 102 -11.26 -4.61 9.97
N GLY A 103 -10.54 -4.39 8.85
CA GLY A 103 -11.14 -4.05 7.56
C GLY A 103 -11.40 -2.57 7.33
N ALA A 104 -11.00 -1.69 8.25
CA ALA A 104 -11.01 -0.25 8.04
C ALA A 104 -9.72 0.24 7.36
N GLY A 105 -9.81 1.26 6.52
CA GLY A 105 -8.68 1.92 5.88
C GLY A 105 -8.06 3.00 6.75
N ALA A 106 -6.96 3.58 6.26
CA ALA A 106 -6.31 4.71 6.89
C ALA A 106 -7.20 5.95 6.87
N SER A 107 -7.27 6.66 7.99
CA SER A 107 -7.73 8.06 8.01
C SER A 107 -6.61 8.94 7.47
N PRO A 108 -6.83 9.67 6.36
CA PRO A 108 -5.81 10.55 5.80
C PRO A 108 -5.42 11.70 6.74
N PRO A 109 -4.16 12.24 6.62
CA PRO A 109 -3.18 11.92 5.60
C PRO A 109 -2.42 10.63 5.89
N ALA A 110 -2.17 9.83 4.81
CA ALA A 110 -1.40 8.60 4.90
C ALA A 110 -0.66 8.29 3.58
N SER A 111 0.61 7.95 3.67
CA SER A 111 1.38 7.38 2.56
C SER A 111 0.98 5.91 2.39
N LEU A 112 0.55 5.53 1.20
CA LEU A 112 0.05 4.19 0.91
C LEU A 112 1.04 3.42 0.03
N VAL A 113 1.14 2.13 0.25
CA VAL A 113 1.63 1.13 -0.71
C VAL A 113 0.42 0.37 -1.20
N GLU A 114 0.14 0.41 -2.49
CA GLU A 114 -1.00 -0.25 -3.12
C GLU A 114 -0.51 -1.35 -4.05
N LEU A 115 -1.17 -2.51 -4.04
CA LEU A 115 -0.79 -3.66 -4.86
C LEU A 115 -2.02 -4.43 -5.35
N THR A 116 -1.83 -5.03 -6.53
CA THR A 116 -2.69 -6.11 -7.05
C THR A 116 -1.80 -7.28 -7.42
N LEU A 117 -1.93 -8.38 -6.68
CA LEU A 117 -1.24 -9.65 -6.94
C LEU A 117 -2.05 -10.47 -7.92
N ALA A 118 -1.41 -10.85 -9.03
CA ALA A 118 -2.01 -11.70 -10.04
C ALA A 118 -1.96 -13.17 -9.66
N THR A 119 -2.90 -13.97 -10.20
CA THR A 119 -2.87 -15.43 -10.09
C THR A 119 -1.71 -16.03 -10.88
N ASN A 120 -1.22 -17.18 -10.43
CA ASN A 120 -0.31 -18.04 -11.18
C ASN A 120 0.99 -17.34 -11.68
N GLY A 121 1.51 -16.36 -10.91
CA GLY A 121 2.71 -15.63 -11.31
C GLY A 121 2.49 -14.70 -12.49
N GLY A 122 1.28 -14.24 -12.73
CA GLY A 122 0.95 -13.22 -13.72
C GLY A 122 1.59 -11.87 -13.39
N GLN A 123 1.09 -10.82 -13.99
CA GLN A 123 1.60 -9.47 -13.80
C GLN A 123 0.99 -8.83 -12.56
N ASP A 124 1.82 -8.61 -11.54
CA ASP A 124 1.48 -7.78 -10.40
C ASP A 124 1.61 -6.29 -10.77
N PHE A 125 0.70 -5.48 -10.20
CA PHE A 125 0.74 -4.01 -10.28
C PHE A 125 0.94 -3.46 -8.88
N TYR A 126 1.78 -2.43 -8.76
CA TYR A 126 2.03 -1.82 -7.46
C TYR A 126 2.50 -0.37 -7.59
N ASP A 127 2.30 0.38 -6.53
CA ASP A 127 2.71 1.77 -6.44
C ASP A 127 2.90 2.24 -4.99
N VAL A 128 3.47 3.44 -4.85
CA VAL A 128 3.38 4.27 -3.66
C VAL A 128 2.45 5.43 -4.00
N SER A 129 1.43 5.65 -3.18
CA SER A 129 0.42 6.68 -3.39
C SER A 129 0.42 7.73 -2.28
N LEU A 130 0.40 9.00 -2.70
CA LEU A 130 0.21 10.18 -1.86
C LEU A 130 -1.10 10.91 -2.20
N VAL A 131 -2.01 10.26 -2.92
CA VAL A 131 -3.35 10.79 -3.21
C VAL A 131 -4.13 11.03 -1.93
N ASP A 132 -3.92 10.19 -0.92
CA ASP A 132 -4.43 10.35 0.46
C ASP A 132 -3.47 11.14 1.36
N GLY A 133 -2.55 11.92 0.76
CA GLY A 133 -1.55 12.71 1.48
C GLY A 133 -0.33 11.92 1.92
N PHE A 134 0.47 12.52 2.78
CA PHE A 134 1.73 11.99 3.28
C PHE A 134 1.77 12.04 4.82
N ASN A 135 2.26 10.98 5.45
CA ASN A 135 2.58 10.99 6.88
C ASN A 135 3.99 10.48 7.17
N LEU A 136 4.41 9.38 6.55
CA LEU A 136 5.72 8.74 6.74
C LEU A 136 6.39 8.45 5.41
N PRO A 137 7.74 8.57 5.32
CA PRO A 137 8.50 8.03 4.20
C PRO A 137 8.28 6.52 4.07
N ILE A 138 8.07 6.04 2.84
CA ILE A 138 7.80 4.63 2.57
C ILE A 138 8.43 4.18 1.25
N LYS A 139 8.86 2.92 1.20
CA LYS A 139 9.40 2.28 0.00
C LYS A 139 8.81 0.88 -0.17
N LEU A 140 8.55 0.51 -1.41
CA LEU A 140 8.23 -0.85 -1.83
C LEU A 140 9.29 -1.37 -2.79
N ALA A 141 9.80 -2.58 -2.55
CA ALA A 141 10.78 -3.23 -3.40
C ALA A 141 10.40 -4.68 -3.66
N PRO A 142 10.16 -5.09 -4.93
CA PRO A 142 10.05 -6.50 -5.29
C PRO A 142 11.34 -7.26 -5.01
N ARG A 143 11.22 -8.55 -4.68
CA ARG A 143 12.32 -9.50 -4.49
C ARG A 143 12.08 -10.77 -5.31
N GLY A 144 12.90 -10.97 -6.30
CA GLY A 144 12.66 -11.99 -7.33
C GLY A 144 11.70 -11.44 -8.42
N GLY A 145 11.08 -12.38 -9.14
CA GLY A 145 10.22 -12.02 -10.28
C GLY A 145 11.01 -11.80 -11.56
N SER A 146 10.32 -11.31 -12.58
CA SER A 146 10.86 -11.04 -13.92
C SER A 146 10.19 -9.80 -14.53
N GLY A 147 10.79 -9.22 -15.55
CA GLY A 147 10.39 -7.94 -16.12
C GLY A 147 11.09 -6.78 -15.42
N ASP A 148 10.45 -5.63 -15.38
CA ASP A 148 11.05 -4.39 -14.82
C ASP A 148 11.29 -4.49 -13.31
N CYS A 149 10.32 -4.97 -12.55
CA CYS A 149 10.39 -5.20 -11.09
C CYS A 149 11.13 -4.09 -10.31
N LYS A 150 10.90 -2.84 -10.70
CA LYS A 150 11.57 -1.68 -10.09
C LYS A 150 10.99 -1.38 -8.71
N SER A 151 11.83 -0.95 -7.79
CA SER A 151 11.34 -0.39 -6.53
C SER A 151 10.72 0.99 -6.74
N THR A 152 9.71 1.30 -5.94
CA THR A 152 9.08 2.63 -5.87
C THR A 152 9.12 3.16 -4.44
N SER A 153 9.19 4.49 -4.28
CA SER A 153 9.31 5.08 -2.95
C SER A 153 8.89 6.56 -2.90
N CYS A 154 8.52 6.98 -1.70
CA CYS A 154 8.62 8.34 -1.23
C CYS A 154 9.55 8.33 0.00
N ALA A 155 10.85 8.53 -0.22
CA ALA A 155 11.86 8.52 0.82
C ALA A 155 12.06 9.90 1.50
N ALA A 156 11.65 10.97 0.83
CA ALA A 156 11.70 12.31 1.39
C ALA A 156 10.65 12.51 2.48
N ASN A 157 10.99 13.31 3.50
CA ASN A 157 10.00 13.74 4.50
C ASN A 157 9.26 14.99 4.00
N ILE A 158 8.10 14.80 3.38
CA ILE A 158 7.28 15.89 2.82
C ILE A 158 6.76 16.84 3.91
N ASN A 159 6.64 16.41 5.16
CA ASN A 159 6.19 17.26 6.26
C ASN A 159 7.07 18.52 6.43
N THR A 160 8.35 18.44 6.05
CA THR A 160 9.30 19.57 6.15
C THR A 160 9.08 20.66 5.10
N VAL A 161 8.37 20.38 4.02
CA VAL A 161 8.09 21.29 2.89
C VAL A 161 6.59 21.43 2.63
N CYS A 162 5.77 20.91 3.53
CA CYS A 162 4.31 20.91 3.39
C CYS A 162 3.77 22.34 3.41
N PRO A 163 2.98 22.76 2.41
CA PRO A 163 2.28 24.04 2.44
C PRO A 163 1.43 24.18 3.71
N ALA A 164 1.36 25.39 4.23
CA ALA A 164 0.67 25.63 5.51
C ALA A 164 -0.81 25.19 5.49
N GLU A 165 -1.48 25.40 4.36
CA GLU A 165 -2.88 25.04 4.13
C GLU A 165 -3.12 23.53 4.01
N LEU A 166 -2.07 22.75 3.76
CA LEU A 166 -2.12 21.28 3.69
C LEU A 166 -1.60 20.61 4.97
N SER A 167 -0.98 21.39 5.86
CA SER A 167 -0.30 20.85 7.04
C SER A 167 -1.27 20.29 8.07
N ASP A 168 -1.00 19.07 8.53
CA ASP A 168 -1.62 18.48 9.71
C ASP A 168 -0.65 18.60 10.89
N LYS A 169 -1.08 19.29 11.96
CA LYS A 169 -0.21 19.68 13.07
C LYS A 169 -0.71 19.14 14.40
N VAL A 170 0.22 18.77 15.27
CA VAL A 170 -0.06 18.51 16.68
C VAL A 170 0.00 19.80 17.50
N SER A 171 -0.34 19.73 18.78
CA SER A 171 -0.51 20.87 19.67
C SER A 171 0.75 21.71 19.86
N ASP A 172 1.95 21.14 19.68
CA ASP A 172 3.23 21.88 19.76
C ASP A 172 3.61 22.58 18.45
N GLY A 173 2.75 22.49 17.41
CA GLY A 173 2.96 23.09 16.09
C GLY A 173 3.75 22.22 15.12
N SER A 174 4.24 21.06 15.53
CA SER A 174 4.97 20.12 14.66
C SER A 174 4.04 19.57 13.57
N VAL A 175 4.52 19.58 12.32
CA VAL A 175 3.80 18.99 11.18
C VAL A 175 4.03 17.49 11.20
N ILE A 176 2.96 16.70 11.36
CA ILE A 176 2.99 15.25 11.42
C ILE A 176 2.39 14.57 10.17
N GLY A 177 1.73 15.37 9.33
CA GLY A 177 1.16 14.91 8.07
C GLY A 177 0.96 16.07 7.10
N CYS A 178 0.91 15.74 5.82
CA CYS A 178 0.67 16.67 4.72
C CYS A 178 -0.50 16.14 3.88
N LYS A 179 -1.64 16.82 3.98
CA LYS A 179 -2.85 16.46 3.23
C LYS A 179 -2.64 16.68 1.73
N SER A 180 -3.27 15.85 0.90
CA SER A 180 -3.41 16.23 -0.51
C SER A 180 -4.32 17.45 -0.63
N ALA A 181 -4.22 18.17 -1.75
CA ALA A 181 -5.09 19.33 -1.98
C ALA A 181 -6.58 18.92 -2.04
N CYS A 182 -6.89 17.72 -2.53
CA CYS A 182 -8.25 17.18 -2.49
C CYS A 182 -8.76 17.08 -1.04
N LEU A 183 -7.98 16.48 -0.16
CA LEU A 183 -8.35 16.32 1.26
C LEU A 183 -8.50 17.66 2.00
N ALA A 184 -7.59 18.60 1.72
CA ALA A 184 -7.57 19.86 2.44
C ALA A 184 -8.61 20.87 1.94
N LEU A 185 -8.85 20.92 0.63
CA LEU A 185 -9.63 21.96 -0.02
C LEU A 185 -10.98 21.46 -0.57
N ASN A 186 -11.13 20.16 -0.74
CA ASN A 186 -12.36 19.49 -1.23
C ASN A 186 -12.96 20.14 -2.49
N GLN A 187 -12.09 20.45 -3.49
CA GLN A 187 -12.51 21.09 -4.73
C GLN A 187 -12.34 20.12 -5.91
N PRO A 188 -13.27 20.11 -6.88
CA PRO A 188 -13.27 19.14 -7.99
C PRO A 188 -11.98 19.07 -8.79
N GLN A 189 -11.30 20.20 -9.02
CA GLN A 189 -10.03 20.25 -9.74
C GLN A 189 -8.86 19.57 -9.00
N TYR A 190 -8.91 19.47 -7.67
CA TYR A 190 -7.91 18.76 -6.87
C TYR A 190 -8.27 17.29 -6.66
N CYS A 191 -9.59 16.99 -6.66
CA CYS A 191 -10.11 15.64 -6.44
C CYS A 191 -10.31 14.86 -7.75
N CYS A 192 -10.11 15.49 -8.90
CA CYS A 192 -10.36 14.90 -10.22
C CYS A 192 -11.80 14.37 -10.35
N THR A 193 -12.78 15.18 -9.97
CA THR A 193 -14.20 14.82 -10.00
C THR A 193 -15.04 15.80 -10.83
N GLY A 194 -16.27 15.43 -11.17
CA GLY A 194 -17.16 16.28 -11.97
C GLY A 194 -16.57 16.64 -13.32
N ALA A 195 -16.43 17.92 -13.64
CA ALA A 195 -15.83 18.40 -14.88
C ALA A 195 -14.34 18.04 -15.05
N TYR A 196 -13.68 17.67 -13.95
CA TYR A 196 -12.27 17.23 -13.93
C TYR A 196 -12.12 15.70 -13.83
N GLY A 197 -13.14 14.92 -14.20
CA GLY A 197 -13.18 13.46 -13.99
C GLY A 197 -12.41 12.62 -15.02
N THR A 198 -11.52 13.21 -15.82
CA THR A 198 -10.69 12.50 -16.80
C THR A 198 -9.23 12.97 -16.75
N PRO A 199 -8.27 12.16 -17.23
CA PRO A 199 -6.86 12.57 -17.29
C PRO A 199 -6.64 13.87 -18.05
N ASP A 200 -7.39 14.10 -19.13
CA ASP A 200 -7.27 15.31 -19.97
C ASP A 200 -7.82 16.56 -19.27
N THR A 201 -8.78 16.41 -18.37
CA THR A 201 -9.43 17.52 -17.67
C THR A 201 -8.90 17.75 -16.26
N CYS A 202 -8.10 16.84 -15.72
CA CYS A 202 -7.48 16.97 -14.40
C CYS A 202 -5.95 16.98 -14.50
N PRO A 203 -5.34 18.11 -14.89
CA PRO A 203 -3.89 18.23 -14.94
C PRO A 203 -3.28 18.33 -13.53
N PRO A 204 -1.97 18.02 -13.37
CA PRO A 204 -1.26 18.20 -12.10
C PRO A 204 -1.28 19.68 -11.66
N THR A 205 -1.63 19.92 -10.42
CA THR A 205 -1.72 21.24 -9.79
C THR A 205 -0.40 21.63 -9.10
N ASP A 206 -0.24 22.88 -8.70
CA ASP A 206 0.97 23.32 -8.00
C ASP A 206 1.11 22.60 -6.65
N PHE A 207 0.01 22.25 -5.99
CA PHE A 207 0.05 21.42 -4.78
C PHE A 207 0.56 20.00 -5.08
N SER A 208 0.04 19.32 -6.09
CA SER A 208 0.52 17.97 -6.43
C SER A 208 1.97 17.97 -6.88
N LYS A 209 2.44 19.04 -7.54
CA LYS A 209 3.85 19.22 -7.93
C LYS A 209 4.81 19.31 -6.73
N VAL A 210 4.35 19.82 -5.56
CA VAL A 210 5.17 19.79 -4.34
C VAL A 210 5.48 18.35 -3.96
N PHE A 211 4.47 17.48 -3.93
CA PHE A 211 4.64 16.05 -3.64
C PHE A 211 5.50 15.36 -4.70
N LYS A 212 5.22 15.60 -5.98
CA LYS A 212 5.93 14.99 -7.11
C LYS A 212 7.42 15.34 -7.13
N LYS A 213 7.76 16.57 -6.81
CA LYS A 213 9.16 17.03 -6.72
C LYS A 213 9.95 16.28 -5.65
N GLN A 214 9.33 15.98 -4.51
CA GLN A 214 9.95 15.25 -3.43
C GLN A 214 10.00 13.74 -3.68
N CYS A 215 8.95 13.20 -4.33
CA CYS A 215 8.75 11.77 -4.53
C CYS A 215 8.35 11.49 -5.99
N PRO A 216 9.31 11.54 -6.95
CA PRO A 216 9.02 11.46 -8.39
C PRO A 216 8.35 10.15 -8.84
N GLN A 217 8.48 9.08 -8.05
CA GLN A 217 7.92 7.75 -8.36
C GLN A 217 6.55 7.51 -7.70
N ALA A 218 6.11 8.36 -6.77
CA ALA A 218 4.84 8.20 -6.08
C ALA A 218 3.72 8.93 -6.82
N TYR A 219 2.49 8.39 -6.73
CA TYR A 219 1.32 9.14 -7.16
C TYR A 219 1.18 10.42 -6.33
N SER A 220 1.09 11.54 -6.98
CA SER A 220 0.87 12.85 -6.37
C SER A 220 -0.56 13.38 -6.57
N TYR A 221 -1.31 12.80 -7.47
CA TYR A 221 -2.73 13.02 -7.75
C TYR A 221 -3.30 11.82 -8.53
N ALA A 222 -4.62 11.79 -8.76
CA ALA A 222 -5.34 10.61 -9.23
C ALA A 222 -4.90 10.06 -10.60
N TYR A 223 -4.42 10.91 -11.51
CA TYR A 223 -4.03 10.51 -12.89
C TYR A 223 -2.51 10.59 -13.14
N ASP A 224 -1.70 10.29 -12.12
CA ASP A 224 -0.23 10.32 -12.18
C ASP A 224 0.40 8.99 -12.66
N ASP A 225 -0.37 8.17 -13.41
CA ASP A 225 -0.02 6.78 -13.77
C ASP A 225 1.32 6.65 -14.50
N LYS A 226 1.63 7.58 -15.41
CA LYS A 226 2.78 7.49 -16.32
C LYS A 226 4.12 7.28 -15.61
N SER A 227 4.27 7.79 -14.40
CA SER A 227 5.52 7.75 -13.63
C SER A 227 5.41 6.99 -12.32
N SER A 228 4.21 6.51 -11.97
CA SER A 228 3.92 6.04 -10.63
C SER A 228 3.45 4.59 -10.57
N THR A 229 2.98 4.01 -11.67
CA THR A 229 2.59 2.60 -11.76
C THR A 229 3.79 1.72 -12.12
N PHE A 230 3.99 0.65 -11.37
CA PHE A 230 5.06 -0.34 -11.55
C PHE A 230 4.47 -1.74 -11.66
N THR A 231 5.21 -2.62 -12.34
CA THR A 231 4.78 -4.01 -12.56
C THR A 231 5.92 -5.00 -12.35
N CYS A 232 5.56 -6.23 -11.96
CA CYS A 232 6.49 -7.34 -11.87
C CYS A 232 5.76 -8.65 -12.19
N PHE A 233 6.43 -9.56 -12.92
CA PHE A 233 5.90 -10.88 -13.25
C PHE A 233 6.53 -11.97 -12.40
N GLY A 234 5.98 -13.18 -12.46
CA GLY A 234 6.59 -14.38 -11.87
C GLY A 234 6.48 -14.45 -10.35
N GLY A 235 5.60 -13.62 -9.77
CA GLY A 235 5.24 -13.62 -8.38
C GLY A 235 6.39 -13.34 -7.43
N PRO A 236 6.87 -12.13 -7.42
CA PRO A 236 7.89 -11.70 -6.47
C PRO A 236 7.36 -11.71 -5.03
N ASN A 237 8.29 -11.78 -4.08
CA ASN A 237 8.06 -11.29 -2.74
C ASN A 237 8.24 -9.76 -2.71
N TYR A 238 7.83 -9.13 -1.62
CA TYR A 238 7.88 -7.67 -1.48
C TYR A 238 8.50 -7.25 -0.15
N GLU A 239 9.29 -6.19 -0.19
CA GLU A 239 9.78 -5.52 1.01
C GLU A 239 9.17 -4.12 1.11
N ILE A 240 8.54 -3.84 2.24
CA ILE A 240 8.01 -2.53 2.60
C ILE A 240 8.90 -1.96 3.70
N THR A 241 9.51 -0.81 3.44
CA THR A 241 10.38 -0.14 4.41
C THR A 241 9.81 1.21 4.78
N PHE A 242 9.59 1.44 6.06
CA PHE A 242 9.25 2.75 6.60
C PHE A 242 10.52 3.52 6.90
N CYS A 243 10.59 4.80 6.53
CA CYS A 243 11.75 5.69 6.62
C CYS A 243 13.02 5.07 5.98
N PRO A 244 12.97 4.68 4.68
CA PRO A 244 14.01 3.97 3.97
C PRO A 244 15.32 4.76 3.85
#